data_e10cac04ff53ccf3791eb62b93d57a0e
#
_entry.id   e10cac04ff53ccf3791eb62b93d57a0e
#
_cell.length_a   1.000
_cell.length_b   1.000
_cell.length_c   1.000
_cell.angle_alpha   90.00
_cell.angle_beta   90.00
_cell.angle_gamma   90.00
#
_symmetry.space_group_name_H-M   'P 1'
#
loop_
_entity.id
_entity.type
_entity.pdbx_description
1 polymer ?
#
loop_
_entity_poly.entity_id
_entity_poly.type
_entity_poly.pdbx_seq_one_letter_code
_entity_poly.pdbx_strand_id
1 'polypeptide(L)'
;MKAPNPKTLQPRDYQVNETWLAYRINSAPINVDHKEIDLYVLQDAASMFLFGNVFAAAGTDFPEIMQVEKLLSSAHAKRDQWPIELLLPGNPGQDNSFVIAAGKHEVKVRGVPESQLSFYIKDTQEAYEDFLGSSEGDA
;
A
#
# COMPACT_ATOMS: atom_id res chain seq x y z
N MET A 1 -0.02 -35.12 -4.30
CA MET A 1 0.89 -34.13 -3.77
C MET A 1 0.16 -32.81 -3.55
N LYS A 2 0.32 -32.22 -2.40
CA LYS A 2 -0.34 -30.99 -2.09
C LYS A 2 0.31 -29.84 -2.87
N ALA A 3 -0.51 -29.01 -3.51
CA ALA A 3 0.01 -27.83 -4.17
C ALA A 3 0.63 -26.91 -3.12
N PRO A 4 1.78 -26.31 -3.42
CA PRO A 4 2.37 -25.38 -2.46
C PRO A 4 1.47 -24.18 -2.27
N ASN A 5 1.38 -23.70 -1.05
CA ASN A 5 0.67 -22.46 -0.77
C ASN A 5 1.40 -21.31 -1.48
N PRO A 6 0.64 -20.28 -1.92
CA PRO A 6 1.30 -19.12 -2.45
C PRO A 6 2.34 -18.61 -1.45
N LYS A 7 3.52 -18.35 -1.94
CA LYS A 7 4.59 -17.88 -1.08
C LYS A 7 4.26 -16.48 -0.57
N THR A 8 4.34 -16.29 0.74
CA THR A 8 4.25 -14.97 1.33
C THR A 8 5.51 -14.19 0.95
N LEU A 9 5.32 -13.01 0.37
CA LEU A 9 6.43 -12.18 -0.04
C LEU A 9 7.12 -11.58 1.17
N GLN A 10 8.45 -11.48 1.11
CA GLN A 10 9.27 -10.98 2.20
C GLN A 10 10.35 -10.05 1.68
N PRO A 11 10.91 -9.18 2.56
CA PRO A 11 11.93 -8.22 2.12
C PRO A 11 13.13 -8.86 1.41
N ARG A 12 13.55 -10.04 1.84
CA ARG A 12 14.70 -10.71 1.23
C ARG A 12 14.48 -11.13 -0.22
N ASP A 13 13.22 -11.08 -0.68
CA ASP A 13 12.90 -11.44 -2.05
C ASP A 13 13.21 -10.30 -3.03
N TYR A 14 13.57 -9.11 -2.52
CA TYR A 14 13.71 -7.92 -3.34
C TYR A 14 14.99 -7.16 -3.04
N GLN A 15 15.41 -6.35 -4.00
CA GLN A 15 16.46 -5.37 -3.79
C GLN A 15 15.81 -4.03 -3.46
N VAL A 16 16.55 -3.17 -2.75
CA VAL A 16 16.05 -1.85 -2.39
C VAL A 16 15.63 -1.11 -3.65
N ASN A 17 14.44 -0.55 -3.61
CA ASN A 17 13.86 0.27 -4.68
C ASN A 17 13.54 -0.50 -5.96
N GLU A 18 13.58 -1.81 -5.93
CA GLU A 18 13.16 -2.65 -7.07
C GLU A 18 11.65 -2.68 -7.18
N THR A 19 10.97 -2.89 -6.06
CA THR A 19 9.52 -3.08 -5.99
C THR A 19 8.97 -2.25 -4.85
N TRP A 20 7.92 -1.49 -5.14
CA TRP A 20 7.15 -0.80 -4.11
C TRP A 20 5.83 -1.51 -3.92
N LEU A 21 5.26 -1.37 -2.72
CA LEU A 21 3.96 -1.94 -2.36
C LEU A 21 3.02 -0.81 -1.97
N ALA A 22 1.75 -0.93 -2.37
CA ALA A 22 0.73 0.00 -1.88
C ALA A 22 -0.46 -0.84 -1.43
N TYR A 23 -0.97 -0.57 -0.22
CA TYR A 23 -2.08 -1.35 0.32
C TYR A 23 -2.79 -0.60 1.44
N ARG A 24 -4.01 -1.02 1.70
CA ARG A 24 -4.81 -0.50 2.82
C ARG A 24 -4.41 -1.25 4.09
N ILE A 25 -4.19 -0.54 5.19
CA ILE A 25 -3.76 -1.16 6.44
C ILE A 25 -4.90 -1.43 7.42
N ASN A 26 -6.01 -0.72 7.32
CA ASN A 26 -7.13 -0.91 8.25
C ASN A 26 -8.07 -2.00 7.75
N SER A 27 -8.49 -2.88 8.67
CA SER A 27 -9.49 -3.90 8.35
C SER A 27 -10.90 -3.38 8.53
N ALA A 28 -11.07 -2.40 9.43
CA ALA A 28 -12.36 -1.73 9.66
C ALA A 28 -12.15 -0.23 9.45
N PRO A 29 -13.19 0.51 9.01
CA PRO A 29 -13.04 1.93 8.79
C PRO A 29 -12.55 2.67 10.03
N ILE A 30 -11.72 3.69 9.80
CA ILE A 30 -11.16 4.51 10.87
C ILE A 30 -12.01 5.78 10.97
N ASN A 31 -12.44 6.11 12.19
CA ASN A 31 -13.21 7.34 12.41
C ASN A 31 -12.29 8.51 12.71
N VAL A 32 -12.34 9.53 11.85
CA VAL A 32 -11.61 10.78 12.06
C VAL A 32 -12.59 11.93 11.83
N ASP A 33 -12.82 12.74 12.84
CA ASP A 33 -13.75 13.88 12.76
C ASP A 33 -15.11 13.47 12.21
N HIS A 34 -15.67 12.38 12.73
CA HIS A 34 -16.98 11.84 12.36
C HIS A 34 -17.05 11.32 10.91
N LYS A 35 -15.91 11.15 10.27
CA LYS A 35 -15.84 10.56 8.94
C LYS A 35 -15.15 9.21 9.00
N GLU A 36 -15.67 8.26 8.24
CA GLU A 36 -15.04 6.96 8.13
C GLU A 36 -14.07 6.97 6.95
N ILE A 37 -12.84 6.58 7.22
CA ILE A 37 -11.78 6.60 6.21
C ILE A 37 -11.03 5.28 6.17
N ASP A 38 -10.36 5.05 5.05
CA ASP A 38 -9.39 3.99 4.87
C ASP A 38 -8.01 4.63 4.74
N LEU A 39 -7.00 3.95 5.29
CA LEU A 39 -5.62 4.42 5.25
C LEU A 39 -4.78 3.53 4.35
N TYR A 40 -4.19 4.13 3.33
CA TYR A 40 -3.29 3.44 2.40
C TYR A 40 -1.86 3.89 2.64
N VAL A 41 -0.92 2.96 2.48
CA VAL A 41 0.51 3.26 2.61
C VAL A 41 1.26 2.85 1.36
N LEU A 42 2.41 3.48 1.15
CA LEU A 42 3.36 3.11 0.09
C LEU A 42 4.68 2.73 0.77
N GLN A 43 5.24 1.61 0.37
CA GLN A 43 6.37 1.00 1.07
C GLN A 43 7.36 0.40 0.09
N ASP A 44 8.66 0.48 0.40
CA ASP A 44 9.69 -0.24 -0.34
C ASP A 44 9.73 -1.69 0.14
N ALA A 45 9.67 -2.64 -0.81
CA ALA A 45 9.57 -4.05 -0.46
C ALA A 45 10.82 -4.59 0.25
N ALA A 46 12.00 -4.15 -0.14
CA ALA A 46 13.24 -4.68 0.42
C ALA A 46 13.60 -4.06 1.77
N SER A 47 13.54 -2.74 1.87
CA SER A 47 13.93 -2.03 3.09
C SER A 47 12.80 -1.90 4.08
N MET A 48 11.55 -2.11 3.64
CA MET A 48 10.33 -1.89 4.40
C MET A 48 10.12 -0.41 4.77
N PHE A 49 10.85 0.49 4.15
CA PHE A 49 10.69 1.91 4.39
C PHE A 49 9.29 2.37 3.96
N LEU A 50 8.59 3.05 4.84
CA LEU A 50 7.27 3.60 4.55
C LEU A 50 7.45 5.01 4.01
N PHE A 51 7.11 5.19 2.73
CA PHE A 51 7.26 6.49 2.08
C PHE A 51 6.23 7.49 2.55
N GLY A 52 5.06 7.01 2.95
CA GLY A 52 3.99 7.88 3.39
C GLY A 52 2.66 7.17 3.33
N ASN A 53 1.60 7.95 3.55
CA ASN A 53 0.24 7.42 3.55
C ASN A 53 -0.72 8.43 2.94
N VAL A 54 -1.90 7.93 2.56
CA VAL A 54 -3.01 8.76 2.10
C VAL A 54 -4.30 8.21 2.66
N PHE A 55 -5.27 9.10 2.89
CA PHE A 55 -6.60 8.71 3.34
C PHE A 55 -7.56 8.69 2.16
N ALA A 56 -8.52 7.79 2.24
CA ALA A 56 -9.61 7.70 1.27
C ALA A 56 -10.91 7.54 2.04
N ALA A 57 -12.02 7.97 1.46
CA ALA A 57 -13.32 7.71 2.06
C ALA A 57 -13.53 6.20 2.16
N ALA A 58 -14.02 5.74 3.31
CA ALA A 58 -14.24 4.31 3.51
C ALA A 58 -15.23 3.78 2.49
N GLY A 59 -14.94 2.57 1.99
CA GLY A 59 -15.78 1.94 0.99
C GLY A 59 -15.41 2.27 -0.44
N THR A 60 -14.45 3.18 -0.67
CA THR A 60 -13.92 3.40 -2.01
C THR A 60 -12.82 2.37 -2.26
N ASP A 61 -12.63 2.01 -3.53
CA ASP A 61 -11.66 0.97 -3.86
C ASP A 61 -10.22 1.47 -3.88
N PHE A 62 -10.04 2.79 -3.94
CA PHE A 62 -8.70 3.39 -4.00
C PHE A 62 -8.79 4.89 -3.67
N PRO A 63 -7.65 5.51 -3.28
CA PRO A 63 -7.63 6.94 -2.99
C PRO A 63 -7.79 7.80 -4.25
N GLU A 64 -8.00 9.09 -4.06
CA GLU A 64 -8.07 10.02 -5.19
C GLU A 64 -6.74 10.12 -5.91
N ILE A 65 -6.79 10.28 -7.24
CA ILE A 65 -5.62 10.27 -8.09
C ILE A 65 -4.58 11.33 -7.69
N MET A 66 -5.02 12.52 -7.32
CA MET A 66 -4.09 13.60 -6.95
C MET A 66 -3.29 13.26 -5.70
N GLN A 67 -3.92 12.58 -4.74
CA GLN A 67 -3.23 12.16 -3.52
C GLN A 67 -2.21 11.07 -3.82
N VAL A 68 -2.57 10.14 -4.69
CA VAL A 68 -1.67 9.05 -5.09
C VAL A 68 -0.47 9.61 -5.86
N GLU A 69 -0.71 10.56 -6.76
CA GLU A 69 0.38 11.20 -7.51
C GLU A 69 1.36 11.91 -6.59
N LYS A 70 0.85 12.62 -5.59
CA LYS A 70 1.71 13.27 -4.60
C LYS A 70 2.52 12.25 -3.80
N LEU A 71 1.89 11.15 -3.42
CA LEU A 71 2.57 10.10 -2.65
C LEU A 71 3.71 9.48 -3.47
N LEU A 72 3.43 9.13 -4.72
CA LEU A 72 4.45 8.54 -5.60
C LEU A 72 5.58 9.52 -5.88
N SER A 73 5.24 10.80 -6.14
CA SER A 73 6.26 11.82 -6.41
C SER A 73 7.13 12.07 -5.18
N SER A 74 6.54 12.06 -3.99
CA SER A 74 7.28 12.21 -2.75
C SER A 74 8.25 11.05 -2.54
N ALA A 75 7.81 9.83 -2.84
CA ALA A 75 8.66 8.65 -2.75
C ALA A 75 9.82 8.72 -3.74
N HIS A 76 9.53 9.14 -4.98
CA HIS A 76 10.56 9.32 -5.99
C HIS A 76 11.59 10.35 -5.55
N ALA A 77 11.15 11.46 -4.96
CA ALA A 77 12.05 12.49 -4.48
C ALA A 77 13.00 11.97 -3.40
N LYS A 78 12.52 11.06 -2.56
CA LYS A 78 13.35 10.47 -1.51
C LYS A 78 14.38 9.49 -2.04
N ARG A 79 14.07 8.79 -3.12
CA ARG A 79 14.95 7.74 -3.68
C ARG A 79 15.69 8.18 -4.93
N ASP A 80 15.24 9.26 -5.57
CA ASP A 80 15.75 9.73 -6.87
C ASP A 80 15.70 8.61 -7.91
N GLN A 81 14.66 7.77 -7.84
CA GLN A 81 14.54 6.58 -8.69
C GLN A 81 13.10 6.06 -8.62
N TRP A 82 12.58 5.61 -9.76
CA TRP A 82 11.30 4.89 -9.81
C TRP A 82 11.58 3.40 -9.66
N PRO A 83 10.64 2.65 -9.05
CA PRO A 83 10.79 1.20 -8.98
C PRO A 83 10.50 0.58 -10.34
N ILE A 84 10.86 -0.69 -10.48
CA ILE A 84 10.51 -1.45 -11.67
C ILE A 84 9.03 -1.77 -11.68
N GLU A 85 8.49 -2.12 -10.50
CA GLU A 85 7.07 -2.44 -10.39
C GLU A 85 6.47 -1.98 -9.07
N LEU A 86 5.16 -1.83 -9.09
CA LEU A 86 4.34 -1.55 -7.91
C LEU A 86 3.37 -2.71 -7.75
N LEU A 87 3.34 -3.33 -6.57
CA LEU A 87 2.42 -4.41 -6.26
C LEU A 87 1.22 -3.88 -5.49
N LEU A 88 0.04 -4.33 -5.91
CA LEU A 88 -1.22 -4.01 -5.23
C LEU A 88 -1.93 -5.32 -4.87
N PRO A 89 -2.68 -5.35 -3.78
CA PRO A 89 -3.45 -6.56 -3.45
C PRO A 89 -4.63 -6.74 -4.42
N GLY A 90 -4.92 -7.97 -4.77
CA GLY A 90 -6.05 -8.32 -5.61
C GLY A 90 -5.80 -8.10 -7.09
N ASN A 91 -6.85 -7.72 -7.80
CA ASN A 91 -6.81 -7.45 -9.23
C ASN A 91 -7.20 -6.00 -9.49
N PRO A 92 -6.25 -5.08 -9.42
CA PRO A 92 -6.57 -3.67 -9.64
C PRO A 92 -7.03 -3.43 -11.08
N GLY A 93 -8.09 -2.64 -11.21
CA GLY A 93 -8.61 -2.27 -12.52
C GLY A 93 -7.85 -1.11 -13.13
N GLN A 94 -8.14 -0.82 -14.39
CA GLN A 94 -7.49 0.28 -15.10
C GLN A 94 -7.89 1.65 -14.56
N ASP A 95 -8.99 1.73 -13.83
CA ASP A 95 -9.46 2.97 -13.19
C ASP A 95 -8.85 3.20 -11.81
N ASN A 96 -8.09 2.24 -11.30
CA ASN A 96 -7.43 2.36 -10.00
C ASN A 96 -6.41 3.49 -10.04
N SER A 97 -6.45 4.38 -9.06
CA SER A 97 -5.58 5.56 -9.04
C SER A 97 -4.10 5.22 -8.97
N PHE A 98 -3.73 4.14 -8.29
CA PHE A 98 -2.33 3.69 -8.27
C PHE A 98 -1.88 3.21 -9.65
N VAL A 99 -2.76 2.51 -10.37
CA VAL A 99 -2.47 2.04 -11.72
C VAL A 99 -2.24 3.23 -12.66
N ILE A 100 -3.14 4.20 -12.59
CA ILE A 100 -3.05 5.38 -13.45
C ILE A 100 -1.79 6.19 -13.14
N ALA A 101 -1.56 6.48 -11.86
CA ALA A 101 -0.42 7.31 -11.46
C ALA A 101 0.91 6.64 -11.75
N ALA A 102 1.03 5.34 -11.47
CA ALA A 102 2.26 4.60 -11.74
C ALA A 102 2.52 4.52 -13.24
N GLY A 103 1.48 4.35 -14.04
CA GLY A 103 1.60 4.26 -15.49
C GLY A 103 2.18 5.52 -16.11
N LYS A 104 1.95 6.68 -15.51
CA LYS A 104 2.52 7.94 -16.00
C LYS A 104 4.05 7.97 -15.92
N HIS A 105 4.64 7.14 -15.10
CA HIS A 105 6.07 7.07 -14.88
C HIS A 105 6.65 5.74 -15.36
N GLU A 106 5.90 5.02 -16.18
CA GLU A 106 6.32 3.75 -16.75
C GLU A 106 6.60 2.68 -15.69
N VAL A 107 6.00 2.80 -14.52
CA VAL A 107 6.10 1.79 -13.48
C VAL A 107 5.04 0.72 -13.75
N LYS A 108 5.46 -0.51 -13.85
CA LYS A 108 4.54 -1.64 -14.01
C LYS A 108 3.73 -1.84 -12.74
N VAL A 109 2.44 -2.12 -12.89
CA VAL A 109 1.59 -2.45 -11.75
C VAL A 109 1.15 -3.90 -11.89
N ARG A 110 1.31 -4.66 -10.82
CA ARG A 110 0.91 -6.07 -10.80
C ARG A 110 0.08 -6.33 -9.55
N GLY A 111 -1.07 -6.99 -9.74
CA GLY A 111 -1.91 -7.43 -8.63
C GLY A 111 -1.39 -8.75 -8.09
N VAL A 112 -1.41 -8.92 -6.78
CA VAL A 112 -1.07 -10.18 -6.13
C VAL A 112 -2.14 -10.49 -5.09
N PRO A 113 -2.36 -11.77 -4.77
CA PRO A 113 -3.29 -12.12 -3.69
C PRO A 113 -2.89 -11.39 -2.41
N GLU A 114 -3.87 -10.85 -1.71
CA GLU A 114 -3.60 -10.11 -0.47
C GLU A 114 -2.81 -10.96 0.52
N SER A 115 -3.07 -12.27 0.55
CA SER A 115 -2.36 -13.18 1.43
C SER A 115 -0.85 -13.18 1.22
N GLN A 116 -0.40 -12.87 0.00
CA GLN A 116 1.05 -12.79 -0.27
C GLN A 116 1.68 -11.55 0.36
N LEU A 117 0.89 -10.52 0.65
CA LEU A 117 1.36 -9.29 1.28
C LEU A 117 1.16 -9.30 2.79
N SER A 118 0.71 -10.41 3.36
CA SER A 118 0.32 -10.47 4.78
C SER A 118 1.46 -10.10 5.73
N PHE A 119 2.70 -10.45 5.42
CA PHE A 119 3.84 -10.07 6.25
C PHE A 119 3.96 -8.54 6.35
N TYR A 120 3.89 -7.87 5.20
CA TYR A 120 4.01 -6.41 5.15
C TYR A 120 2.84 -5.72 5.82
N ILE A 121 1.63 -6.19 5.53
CA ILE A 121 0.42 -5.59 6.09
C ILE A 121 0.44 -5.68 7.60
N LYS A 122 0.76 -6.87 8.13
CA LYS A 122 0.79 -7.08 9.57
C LYS A 122 1.84 -6.23 10.25
N ASP A 123 3.05 -6.17 9.68
CA ASP A 123 4.14 -5.37 10.25
C ASP A 123 3.77 -3.90 10.26
N THR A 124 3.16 -3.42 9.18
CA THR A 124 2.75 -2.02 9.08
C THR A 124 1.60 -1.71 10.03
N GLN A 125 0.66 -2.64 10.20
CA GLN A 125 -0.42 -2.49 11.19
C GLN A 125 0.15 -2.31 12.59
N GLU A 126 1.19 -3.06 12.94
CA GLU A 126 1.85 -2.91 14.22
C GLU A 126 2.50 -1.53 14.36
N ALA A 127 3.11 -1.03 13.30
CA ALA A 127 3.72 0.30 13.31
C ALA A 127 2.68 1.42 13.48
N TYR A 128 1.45 1.18 13.04
CA TYR A 128 0.34 2.15 13.17
C TYR A 128 -0.60 1.79 14.31
N GLU A 129 -0.22 0.87 15.18
CA GLU A 129 -1.10 0.36 16.23
C GLU A 129 -1.71 1.45 17.10
N ASP A 130 -0.91 2.40 17.54
CA ASP A 130 -1.40 3.49 18.39
C ASP A 130 -2.45 4.32 17.67
N PHE A 131 -2.24 4.61 16.41
CA PHE A 131 -3.20 5.38 15.61
C PHE A 131 -4.50 4.59 15.41
N LEU A 132 -4.38 3.33 15.00
CA LEU A 132 -5.55 2.49 14.75
C LEU A 132 -6.32 2.22 16.05
N GLY A 133 -5.61 1.95 17.13
CA GLY A 133 -6.22 1.71 18.42
C GLY A 133 -6.90 2.94 19.00
N SER A 134 -6.30 4.12 18.85
CA SER A 134 -6.89 5.37 19.30
C SER A 134 -8.20 5.65 18.59
N SER A 135 -8.23 5.40 17.28
CA SER A 135 -9.45 5.63 16.49
C SER A 135 -10.56 4.68 16.90
N GLU A 136 -10.23 3.44 17.21
CA GLU A 136 -11.21 2.43 17.64
C GLU A 136 -11.63 2.65 19.09
N GLY A 137 -10.70 3.08 19.94
CA GLY A 137 -10.94 3.24 21.36
C GLY A 137 -11.68 4.50 21.72
N ASP A 138 -11.82 5.40 20.79
CA ASP A 138 -12.49 6.66 21.01
C ASP A 138 -13.99 6.48 20.85
N ALA A 139 -14.56 5.92 21.86
CA ALA A 139 -15.98 5.60 21.87
C ALA A 139 -16.81 6.86 22.11
#